data_57411c758e84aae04352b9da4483e969
#
_entry.id   57411c758e84aae04352b9da4483e969
#
_cell.length_a   1.000
_cell.length_b   1.000
_cell.length_c   1.000
_cell.angle_alpha   90.00
_cell.angle_beta   90.00
_cell.angle_gamma   90.00
#
_symmetry.space_group_name_H-M   'P 1'
#
loop_
_entity.id
_entity.type
_entity.pdbx_description
1 polymer ?
#
loop_
_entity_poly.entity_id
_entity_poly.type
_entity_poly.pdbx_seq_one_letter_code
_entity_poly.pdbx_strand_id
1 'polypeptide(L)'
;MTPTLVRHHRYADPSAPVDAGTRARDWAEIQERMLAPLYEAVYERLEVGAGTRMLSLGCGSGLALLIAASRGARVTGVDSDRERLALARERLASDDTGREAGPGPVDHRARLLDGVPAAAPDGEAPYNLLTAFQPIGCAAGDSEGLAPALASAVPLAVRGATVVLAGWGPPERCATAPVLRVAARLTESTRAPRSGSGWRPTLRDDLEEVAARAGLKPDGSGRVSCPFGYADVDSAVRGLLSTGLFDAAVRATDRTQVEKEVAEALHPHLRPDGTVWMPNVFRYLVCVT
;
A
#
# COMPACT_ATOMS: atom_id res chain seq x y z
N MET A 1 -24.42 41.72 13.33
CA MET A 1 -24.00 40.75 14.37
C MET A 1 -23.80 39.40 13.70
N THR A 2 -22.54 39.00 13.50
CA THR A 2 -22.16 37.75 12.82
C THR A 2 -21.99 36.66 13.89
N PRO A 3 -22.68 35.50 13.81
CA PRO A 3 -22.50 34.46 14.81
C PRO A 3 -21.14 33.78 14.63
N THR A 4 -20.34 33.83 15.66
CA THR A 4 -19.06 33.12 15.75
C THR A 4 -19.37 31.63 15.94
N LEU A 5 -19.11 30.81 14.92
CA LEU A 5 -19.13 29.35 15.00
C LEU A 5 -17.94 28.87 15.84
N VAL A 6 -18.19 28.60 17.13
CA VAL A 6 -17.25 27.91 17.99
C VAL A 6 -17.27 26.42 17.57
N ARG A 7 -16.25 25.97 16.85
CA ARG A 7 -16.01 24.53 16.66
C ARG A 7 -15.56 23.95 17.99
N HIS A 8 -16.44 23.22 18.65
CA HIS A 8 -16.04 22.35 19.76
C HIS A 8 -15.17 21.22 19.15
N HIS A 9 -13.85 21.37 19.23
CA HIS A 9 -12.95 20.22 19.15
C HIS A 9 -13.27 19.35 20.37
N ARG A 10 -13.96 18.22 20.14
CA ARG A 10 -13.95 17.15 21.13
C ARG A 10 -12.50 16.72 21.24
N TYR A 11 -11.89 16.94 22.39
CA TYR A 11 -10.64 16.29 22.75
C TYR A 11 -10.91 14.79 22.71
N ALA A 12 -10.43 14.11 21.65
CA ALA A 12 -10.43 12.66 21.64
C ALA A 12 -9.48 12.21 22.74
N ASP A 13 -9.89 11.21 23.50
CA ASP A 13 -9.03 10.59 24.51
C ASP A 13 -7.78 10.05 23.79
N PRO A 14 -6.57 10.53 24.12
CA PRO A 14 -5.34 10.10 23.42
C PRO A 14 -5.03 8.61 23.63
N SER A 15 -5.68 7.95 24.58
CA SER A 15 -5.53 6.50 24.83
C SER A 15 -6.52 5.63 24.07
N ALA A 16 -7.52 6.21 23.40
CA ALA A 16 -8.47 5.43 22.62
C ALA A 16 -7.82 4.83 21.37
N PRO A 17 -8.09 3.55 21.05
CA PRO A 17 -7.65 2.97 19.78
C PRO A 17 -8.19 3.82 18.63
N VAL A 18 -7.32 4.12 17.65
CA VAL A 18 -7.80 4.82 16.44
C VAL A 18 -8.85 3.96 15.78
N ASP A 19 -10.01 4.54 15.53
CA ASP A 19 -11.06 3.93 14.76
C ASP A 19 -10.52 3.45 13.38
N ALA A 20 -10.85 2.20 13.03
CA ALA A 20 -10.37 1.58 11.81
C ALA A 20 -10.70 2.41 10.55
N GLY A 21 -11.88 3.05 10.52
CA GLY A 21 -12.29 3.94 9.46
C GLY A 21 -11.42 5.20 9.36
N THR A 22 -11.04 5.80 10.48
CA THR A 22 -10.12 6.95 10.49
C THR A 22 -8.74 6.55 9.98
N ARG A 23 -8.23 5.39 10.39
CA ARG A 23 -6.96 4.86 9.91
C ARG A 23 -6.97 4.57 8.41
N ALA A 24 -8.05 3.98 7.91
CA ALA A 24 -8.21 3.71 6.47
C ALA A 24 -8.25 5.02 5.65
N ARG A 25 -8.89 6.09 6.17
CA ARG A 25 -8.88 7.42 5.53
C ARG A 25 -7.48 8.04 5.54
N ASP A 26 -6.76 8.01 6.67
CA ASP A 26 -5.38 8.51 6.74
C ASP A 26 -4.48 7.76 5.74
N TRP A 27 -4.68 6.44 5.57
CA TRP A 27 -4.01 5.68 4.51
C TRP A 27 -4.38 6.22 3.14
N ALA A 28 -5.66 6.30 2.82
CA ALA A 28 -6.16 6.66 1.49
C ALA A 28 -5.78 8.08 1.06
N GLU A 29 -5.86 9.04 2.00
CA GLU A 29 -5.72 10.46 1.71
C GLU A 29 -4.29 10.96 1.87
N ILE A 30 -3.51 10.33 2.76
CA ILE A 30 -2.16 10.80 3.08
C ILE A 30 -1.12 9.86 2.49
N GLN A 31 -1.19 8.55 2.78
CA GLN A 31 -0.08 7.64 2.55
C GLN A 31 -0.09 6.97 1.18
N GLU A 32 -1.22 6.42 0.74
CA GLU A 32 -1.29 5.62 -0.49
C GLU A 32 -0.88 6.42 -1.73
N ARG A 33 -1.24 7.71 -1.79
CA ARG A 33 -0.89 8.58 -2.91
C ARG A 33 0.62 8.76 -3.12
N MET A 34 1.43 8.53 -2.09
CA MET A 34 2.89 8.58 -2.19
C MET A 34 3.46 7.49 -3.09
N LEU A 35 2.68 6.42 -3.32
CA LEU A 35 3.04 5.32 -4.21
C LEU A 35 2.55 5.50 -5.66
N ALA A 36 1.79 6.56 -5.96
CA ALA A 36 1.29 6.82 -7.32
C ALA A 36 2.39 6.79 -8.40
N PRO A 37 3.60 7.38 -8.19
CA PRO A 37 4.67 7.30 -9.17
C PRO A 37 5.11 5.84 -9.47
N LEU A 38 5.05 4.95 -8.48
CA LEU A 38 5.35 3.53 -8.67
C LEU A 38 4.28 2.86 -9.57
N TYR A 39 3.00 3.13 -9.30
CA TYR A 39 1.90 2.57 -10.09
C TYR A 39 1.99 3.03 -11.55
N GLU A 40 2.17 4.33 -11.76
CA GLU A 40 2.26 4.92 -13.09
C GLU A 40 3.46 4.36 -13.89
N ALA A 41 4.65 4.30 -13.28
CA ALA A 41 5.85 3.78 -13.94
C ALA A 41 5.71 2.31 -14.33
N VAL A 42 5.06 1.49 -13.49
CA VAL A 42 4.79 0.08 -13.81
C VAL A 42 3.76 -0.03 -14.94
N TYR A 43 2.67 0.74 -14.87
CA TYR A 43 1.61 0.67 -15.87
C TYR A 43 2.04 1.21 -17.23
N GLU A 44 2.89 2.23 -17.26
CA GLU A 44 3.51 2.71 -18.49
C GLU A 44 4.42 1.65 -19.10
N ARG A 45 5.31 1.05 -18.31
CA ARG A 45 6.23 -0.01 -18.76
C ARG A 45 5.51 -1.24 -19.33
N LEU A 46 4.37 -1.62 -18.72
CA LEU A 46 3.60 -2.80 -19.11
C LEU A 46 2.47 -2.47 -20.08
N GLU A 47 2.38 -1.23 -20.55
CA GLU A 47 1.35 -0.77 -21.48
C GLU A 47 -0.07 -1.13 -21.01
N VAL A 48 -0.32 -0.94 -19.69
CA VAL A 48 -1.63 -1.25 -19.11
C VAL A 48 -2.73 -0.45 -19.79
N GLY A 49 -3.74 -1.14 -20.31
CA GLY A 49 -4.84 -0.56 -21.09
C GLY A 49 -6.01 -1.52 -21.25
N ALA A 50 -6.85 -1.30 -22.27
CA ALA A 50 -8.11 -2.00 -22.48
C ALA A 50 -8.00 -3.54 -22.59
N GLY A 51 -6.84 -4.07 -23.00
CA GLY A 51 -6.56 -5.52 -23.03
C GLY A 51 -6.15 -6.11 -21.69
N THR A 52 -5.93 -5.28 -20.66
CA THR A 52 -5.45 -5.71 -19.36
C THR A 52 -6.60 -6.20 -18.48
N ARG A 53 -6.42 -7.40 -17.92
CA ARG A 53 -7.27 -7.97 -16.86
C ARG A 53 -6.38 -8.17 -15.64
N MET A 54 -6.50 -7.23 -14.71
CA MET A 54 -5.63 -7.14 -13.54
C MET A 54 -6.26 -7.73 -12.30
N LEU A 55 -5.48 -8.51 -11.54
CA LEU A 55 -5.76 -8.87 -10.15
C LEU A 55 -4.71 -8.23 -9.26
N SER A 56 -5.13 -7.36 -8.35
CA SER A 56 -4.25 -6.66 -7.41
C SER A 56 -4.40 -7.23 -6.00
N LEU A 57 -3.31 -7.75 -5.45
CA LEU A 57 -3.20 -8.28 -4.10
C LEU A 57 -2.79 -7.14 -3.15
N GLY A 58 -3.56 -6.96 -2.05
CA GLY A 58 -3.38 -5.83 -1.14
C GLY A 58 -3.70 -4.51 -1.82
N CYS A 59 -4.89 -4.40 -2.42
CA CYS A 59 -5.26 -3.24 -3.25
C CYS A 59 -5.46 -1.93 -2.46
N GLY A 60 -5.46 -1.99 -1.13
CA GLY A 60 -5.62 -0.83 -0.26
C GLY A 60 -6.95 -0.12 -0.50
N SER A 61 -6.91 1.20 -0.57
CA SER A 61 -8.08 2.03 -0.90
C SER A 61 -8.29 2.23 -2.41
N GLY A 62 -7.65 1.40 -3.25
CA GLY A 62 -7.94 1.25 -4.66
C GLY A 62 -7.32 2.29 -5.59
N LEU A 63 -6.33 3.10 -5.15
CA LEU A 63 -5.72 4.10 -6.03
C LEU A 63 -5.03 3.46 -7.24
N ALA A 64 -4.29 2.37 -7.05
CA ALA A 64 -3.68 1.62 -8.15
C ALA A 64 -4.73 1.08 -9.12
N LEU A 65 -5.86 0.57 -8.60
CA LEU A 65 -6.97 0.09 -9.43
C LEU A 65 -7.60 1.21 -10.24
N LEU A 66 -7.83 2.37 -9.62
CA LEU A 66 -8.40 3.55 -10.30
C LEU A 66 -7.52 3.98 -11.47
N ILE A 67 -6.20 4.09 -11.25
CA ILE A 67 -5.24 4.46 -12.31
C ILE A 67 -5.25 3.43 -13.45
N ALA A 68 -5.32 2.13 -13.16
CA ALA A 68 -5.41 1.09 -14.18
C ALA A 68 -6.76 1.14 -14.94
N ALA A 69 -7.88 1.33 -14.21
CA ALA A 69 -9.21 1.43 -14.80
C ALA A 69 -9.36 2.65 -15.70
N SER A 70 -8.78 3.80 -15.33
CA SER A 70 -8.77 5.02 -16.16
C SER A 70 -8.02 4.82 -17.48
N ARG A 71 -7.07 3.89 -17.54
CA ARG A 71 -6.37 3.44 -18.75
C ARG A 71 -7.16 2.42 -19.56
N GLY A 72 -8.32 2.00 -19.06
CA GLY A 72 -9.24 1.06 -19.73
C GLY A 72 -9.09 -0.40 -19.27
N ALA A 73 -8.24 -0.71 -18.30
CA ALA A 73 -8.08 -2.07 -17.77
C ALA A 73 -9.35 -2.53 -17.01
N ARG A 74 -9.59 -3.85 -17.05
CA ARG A 74 -10.53 -4.51 -16.12
C ARG A 74 -9.76 -4.88 -14.87
N VAL A 75 -10.25 -4.47 -13.69
CA VAL A 75 -9.52 -4.58 -12.44
C VAL A 75 -10.28 -5.37 -11.40
N THR A 76 -9.59 -6.29 -10.75
CA THR A 76 -10.05 -6.95 -9.52
C THR A 76 -9.07 -6.63 -8.41
N GLY A 77 -9.58 -6.08 -7.31
CA GLY A 77 -8.79 -5.80 -6.11
C GLY A 77 -9.13 -6.75 -4.98
N VAL A 78 -8.11 -7.17 -4.26
CA VAL A 78 -8.23 -8.01 -3.06
C VAL A 78 -7.53 -7.32 -1.91
N ASP A 79 -8.22 -7.15 -0.78
CA ASP A 79 -7.64 -6.68 0.47
C ASP A 79 -8.38 -7.29 1.66
N SER A 80 -7.68 -7.53 2.76
CA SER A 80 -8.28 -8.02 4.00
C SER A 80 -8.83 -6.91 4.88
N ASP A 81 -8.47 -5.66 4.62
CA ASP A 81 -8.94 -4.49 5.36
C ASP A 81 -10.28 -4.00 4.77
N ARG A 82 -11.36 -4.28 5.49
CA ARG A 82 -12.73 -3.94 5.04
C ARG A 82 -12.96 -2.45 4.90
N GLU A 83 -12.35 -1.64 5.75
CA GLU A 83 -12.50 -0.18 5.71
C GLU A 83 -11.77 0.39 4.48
N ARG A 84 -10.60 -0.12 4.15
CA ARG A 84 -9.90 0.24 2.91
C ARG A 84 -10.69 -0.21 1.67
N LEU A 85 -11.26 -1.41 1.69
CA LEU A 85 -12.14 -1.87 0.59
C LEU A 85 -13.40 -1.02 0.44
N ALA A 86 -13.98 -0.50 1.54
CA ALA A 86 -15.11 0.42 1.46
C ALA A 86 -14.72 1.71 0.71
N LEU A 87 -13.58 2.30 1.06
CA LEU A 87 -13.05 3.47 0.35
C LEU A 87 -12.71 3.18 -1.12
N ALA A 88 -12.19 1.98 -1.41
CA ALA A 88 -11.93 1.55 -2.79
C ALA A 88 -13.24 1.47 -3.61
N ARG A 89 -14.34 0.98 -3.01
CA ARG A 89 -15.66 0.95 -3.66
C ARG A 89 -16.16 2.35 -3.97
N GLU A 90 -16.08 3.26 -3.00
CA GLU A 90 -16.49 4.66 -3.18
C GLU A 90 -15.67 5.33 -4.30
N ARG A 91 -14.35 5.12 -4.30
CA ARG A 91 -13.42 5.69 -5.29
C ARG A 91 -13.71 5.21 -6.70
N LEU A 92 -13.94 3.91 -6.88
CA LEU A 92 -14.20 3.31 -8.19
C LEU A 92 -15.62 3.58 -8.69
N ALA A 93 -16.62 3.70 -7.81
CA ALA A 93 -17.97 4.08 -8.18
C ALA A 93 -18.06 5.53 -8.66
N SER A 94 -17.27 6.43 -8.12
CA SER A 94 -17.25 7.84 -8.51
C SER A 94 -16.71 8.05 -9.95
N ASP A 95 -15.85 7.16 -10.43
CA ASP A 95 -15.30 7.22 -11.81
C ASP A 95 -16.34 6.75 -12.84
N ASP A 96 -17.24 5.86 -12.46
CA ASP A 96 -18.28 5.31 -13.34
C ASP A 96 -19.41 6.32 -13.65
N THR A 97 -19.62 7.32 -12.77
CA THR A 97 -20.67 8.35 -12.94
C THR A 97 -20.31 9.42 -13.99
N GLY A 98 -19.05 9.50 -14.42
CA GLY A 98 -18.56 10.46 -15.42
C GLY A 98 -18.69 9.99 -16.87
N ARG A 99 -19.07 8.73 -17.13
CA ARG A 99 -19.29 8.20 -18.48
C ARG A 99 -20.76 7.91 -18.70
N GLU A 100 -21.33 8.51 -19.76
CA GLU A 100 -22.68 8.19 -20.22
C GLU A 100 -22.78 6.67 -20.46
N ALA A 101 -23.65 6.01 -19.69
CA ALA A 101 -23.96 4.60 -19.84
C ALA A 101 -24.62 4.40 -21.23
N GLY A 102 -23.86 3.90 -22.20
CA GLY A 102 -24.42 3.38 -23.41
C GLY A 102 -25.35 2.18 -23.10
N PRO A 103 -26.36 1.86 -23.94
CA PRO A 103 -27.30 0.76 -23.72
C PRO A 103 -26.63 -0.60 -23.99
N GLY A 104 -25.68 -0.98 -23.12
CA GLY A 104 -24.99 -2.26 -23.12
C GLY A 104 -25.04 -2.90 -21.73
N PRO A 105 -24.77 -4.22 -21.59
CA PRO A 105 -24.65 -4.83 -20.29
C PRO A 105 -23.60 -4.06 -19.47
N VAL A 106 -23.94 -3.74 -18.22
CA VAL A 106 -23.08 -3.01 -17.28
C VAL A 106 -21.77 -3.80 -17.16
N ASP A 107 -20.76 -3.36 -17.90
CA ASP A 107 -19.43 -3.97 -17.86
C ASP A 107 -18.77 -3.47 -16.57
N HIS A 108 -18.95 -4.21 -15.48
CA HIS A 108 -18.33 -3.92 -14.20
C HIS A 108 -16.81 -4.04 -14.35
N ARG A 109 -16.19 -2.93 -14.77
CA ARG A 109 -14.72 -2.85 -14.97
C ARG A 109 -13.94 -3.05 -13.69
N ALA A 110 -14.57 -2.86 -12.54
CA ALA A 110 -13.95 -2.98 -11.23
C ALA A 110 -14.69 -3.95 -10.32
N ARG A 111 -13.96 -4.89 -9.71
CA ARG A 111 -14.44 -5.85 -8.73
C ARG A 111 -13.56 -5.79 -7.48
N LEU A 112 -14.18 -5.86 -6.29
CA LEU A 112 -13.47 -5.82 -5.00
C LEU A 112 -13.88 -6.99 -4.12
N LEU A 113 -12.89 -7.69 -3.57
CA LEU A 113 -13.04 -8.93 -2.81
C LEU A 113 -12.26 -8.82 -1.50
N ASP A 114 -12.73 -9.49 -0.45
CA ASP A 114 -12.08 -9.58 0.85
C ASP A 114 -11.03 -10.71 0.94
N GLY A 115 -10.85 -11.49 -0.12
CA GLY A 115 -9.86 -12.54 -0.27
C GLY A 115 -9.68 -12.97 -1.72
N VAL A 116 -8.58 -13.67 -2.01
CA VAL A 116 -8.32 -14.23 -3.34
C VAL A 116 -9.41 -15.25 -3.66
N PRO A 117 -10.13 -15.13 -4.78
CA PRO A 117 -11.19 -16.07 -5.12
C PRO A 117 -10.61 -17.47 -5.41
N ALA A 118 -11.36 -18.51 -5.11
CA ALA A 118 -10.94 -19.91 -5.32
C ALA A 118 -10.86 -20.27 -6.82
N ALA A 119 -11.61 -19.56 -7.67
CA ALA A 119 -11.64 -19.73 -9.12
C ALA A 119 -11.84 -18.39 -9.82
N ALA A 120 -11.44 -18.29 -11.08
CA ALA A 120 -11.81 -17.16 -11.92
C ALA A 120 -13.34 -17.11 -12.04
N PRO A 121 -13.95 -15.91 -12.20
CA PRO A 121 -15.39 -15.79 -12.37
C PRO A 121 -15.87 -16.60 -13.59
N ASP A 122 -17.02 -17.26 -13.46
CA ASP A 122 -17.61 -18.04 -14.55
C ASP A 122 -17.82 -17.16 -15.79
N GLY A 123 -17.29 -17.62 -16.92
CA GLY A 123 -17.42 -16.93 -18.20
C GLY A 123 -16.46 -15.76 -18.43
N GLU A 124 -15.65 -15.39 -17.44
CA GLU A 124 -14.62 -14.37 -17.60
C GLU A 124 -13.28 -14.98 -18.04
N ALA A 125 -12.54 -14.25 -18.87
CA ALA A 125 -11.20 -14.64 -19.24
C ALA A 125 -10.24 -14.49 -18.04
N PRO A 126 -9.27 -15.41 -17.88
CA PRO A 126 -8.31 -15.36 -16.78
C PRO A 126 -7.48 -14.05 -16.77
N TYR A 127 -6.90 -13.72 -15.62
CA TYR A 127 -6.05 -12.53 -15.46
C TYR A 127 -4.77 -12.66 -16.30
N ASN A 128 -4.32 -11.53 -16.88
CA ASN A 128 -3.04 -11.46 -17.58
C ASN A 128 -2.01 -10.58 -16.88
N LEU A 129 -2.44 -9.90 -15.80
CA LEU A 129 -1.58 -9.11 -14.93
C LEU A 129 -1.95 -9.34 -13.46
N LEU A 130 -0.98 -9.76 -12.66
CA LEU A 130 -1.08 -9.82 -11.20
C LEU A 130 -0.20 -8.72 -10.60
N THR A 131 -0.67 -8.00 -9.60
CA THR A 131 0.13 -6.96 -8.94
C THR A 131 0.08 -7.10 -7.42
N ALA A 132 1.22 -6.89 -6.76
CA ALA A 132 1.35 -6.74 -5.32
C ALA A 132 2.17 -5.49 -5.05
N PHE A 133 1.50 -4.34 -4.95
CA PHE A 133 2.14 -3.04 -4.82
C PHE A 133 2.43 -2.62 -3.40
N GLN A 134 1.93 -3.33 -2.39
CA GLN A 134 2.33 -3.06 -1.01
C GLN A 134 3.81 -3.41 -0.85
N PRO A 135 4.69 -2.40 -0.61
CA PRO A 135 6.12 -2.64 -0.63
C PRO A 135 6.56 -3.50 0.55
N ILE A 136 7.28 -4.58 0.25
CA ILE A 136 7.95 -5.44 1.24
C ILE A 136 9.41 -5.04 1.44
N GLY A 137 10.07 -5.61 2.46
CA GLY A 137 11.49 -5.43 2.71
C GLY A 137 11.81 -4.38 3.79
N CYS A 138 10.85 -3.96 4.59
CA CYS A 138 11.08 -3.04 5.70
C CYS A 138 10.70 -3.61 7.08
N ALA A 139 9.99 -4.73 7.12
CA ALA A 139 9.64 -5.42 8.35
C ALA A 139 9.93 -6.92 8.26
N ALA A 140 10.36 -7.51 9.36
CA ALA A 140 10.52 -8.96 9.42
C ALA A 140 9.16 -9.65 9.19
N GLY A 141 9.13 -10.61 8.28
CA GLY A 141 7.90 -11.35 7.97
C GLY A 141 6.96 -10.67 6.96
N ASP A 142 7.27 -9.48 6.46
CA ASP A 142 6.40 -8.78 5.51
C ASP A 142 6.25 -9.51 4.15
N SER A 143 7.22 -10.34 3.79
CA SER A 143 7.15 -11.22 2.60
C SER A 143 6.40 -12.53 2.83
N GLU A 144 6.20 -12.96 4.09
CA GLU A 144 5.63 -14.27 4.41
C GLU A 144 4.15 -14.37 4.05
N GLY A 145 3.39 -13.28 4.26
CA GLY A 145 1.98 -13.22 3.87
C GLY A 145 1.75 -13.12 2.36
N LEU A 146 2.73 -12.63 1.60
CA LEU A 146 2.61 -12.45 0.16
C LEU A 146 2.72 -13.77 -0.61
N ALA A 147 3.60 -14.68 -0.19
CA ALA A 147 3.80 -15.95 -0.88
C ALA A 147 2.52 -16.83 -0.94
N PRO A 148 1.73 -17.02 0.15
CA PRO A 148 0.45 -17.72 0.08
C PRO A 148 -0.58 -17.02 -0.83
N ALA A 149 -0.64 -15.69 -0.79
CA ALA A 149 -1.55 -14.93 -1.66
C ALA A 149 -1.21 -15.10 -3.14
N LEU A 150 0.08 -15.09 -3.49
CA LEU A 150 0.56 -15.38 -4.84
C LEU A 150 0.25 -16.82 -5.25
N ALA A 151 0.49 -17.80 -4.38
CA ALA A 151 0.19 -19.20 -4.65
C ALA A 151 -1.30 -19.42 -4.97
N SER A 152 -2.20 -18.65 -4.33
CA SER A 152 -3.64 -18.68 -4.61
C SER A 152 -4.02 -17.90 -5.89
N ALA A 153 -3.29 -16.83 -6.23
CA ALA A 153 -3.62 -15.95 -7.35
C ALA A 153 -3.05 -16.45 -8.70
N VAL A 154 -1.85 -17.04 -8.71
CA VAL A 154 -1.18 -17.50 -9.94
C VAL A 154 -2.04 -18.48 -10.75
N PRO A 155 -2.75 -19.46 -10.15
CA PRO A 155 -3.64 -20.36 -10.90
C PRO A 155 -4.81 -19.65 -11.60
N LEU A 156 -5.16 -18.42 -11.21
CA LEU A 156 -6.24 -17.62 -11.81
C LEU A 156 -5.78 -16.84 -13.05
N ALA A 157 -4.48 -16.85 -13.31
CA ALA A 157 -3.88 -16.14 -14.44
C ALA A 157 -3.65 -17.05 -15.65
N VAL A 158 -3.59 -16.45 -16.83
CA VAL A 158 -3.17 -17.15 -18.03
C VAL A 158 -1.71 -17.59 -17.89
N ARG A 159 -1.33 -18.66 -18.57
CA ARG A 159 0.08 -19.07 -18.67
C ARG A 159 0.89 -17.95 -19.33
N GLY A 160 2.03 -17.60 -18.72
CA GLY A 160 2.86 -16.48 -19.15
C GLY A 160 2.32 -15.11 -18.74
N ALA A 161 1.36 -15.06 -17.82
CA ALA A 161 0.88 -13.80 -17.26
C ALA A 161 2.00 -13.05 -16.54
N THR A 162 1.94 -11.73 -16.62
CA THR A 162 2.86 -10.85 -15.90
C THR A 162 2.49 -10.75 -14.43
N VAL A 163 3.50 -10.83 -13.57
CA VAL A 163 3.37 -10.63 -12.12
C VAL A 163 4.31 -9.52 -11.67
N VAL A 164 3.79 -8.52 -10.97
CA VAL A 164 4.60 -7.40 -10.45
C VAL A 164 4.61 -7.43 -8.94
N LEU A 165 5.81 -7.46 -8.38
CA LEU A 165 6.06 -7.35 -6.94
C LEU A 165 6.74 -6.01 -6.65
N ALA A 166 6.39 -5.37 -5.55
CA ALA A 166 7.01 -4.12 -5.12
C ALA A 166 7.73 -4.29 -3.76
N GLY A 167 8.83 -3.56 -3.62
CA GLY A 167 9.63 -3.54 -2.39
C GLY A 167 10.28 -2.18 -2.16
N TRP A 168 10.70 -1.96 -0.94
CA TRP A 168 11.54 -0.81 -0.63
C TRP A 168 12.86 -0.91 -1.38
N GLY A 169 13.39 0.22 -1.78
CA GLY A 169 14.74 0.31 -2.33
C GLY A 169 15.81 0.19 -1.23
N PRO A 170 17.10 0.33 -1.62
CA PRO A 170 18.18 0.23 -0.66
C PRO A 170 18.03 1.28 0.46
N PRO A 171 18.30 0.91 1.73
CA PRO A 171 18.04 1.78 2.88
C PRO A 171 18.69 3.17 2.79
N GLU A 172 19.86 3.25 2.17
CA GLU A 172 20.60 4.50 1.94
C GLU A 172 19.93 5.44 0.93
N ARG A 173 18.93 4.93 0.19
CA ARG A 173 18.12 5.69 -0.77
C ARG A 173 16.70 5.94 -0.26
N CYS A 174 16.41 5.58 0.99
CA CYS A 174 15.09 5.67 1.61
C CYS A 174 15.19 6.48 2.91
N ALA A 175 14.89 7.77 2.83
CA ALA A 175 14.91 8.68 3.98
C ALA A 175 13.91 8.28 5.09
N THR A 176 12.89 7.50 4.76
CA THR A 176 11.94 6.95 5.74
C THR A 176 12.54 5.79 6.56
N ALA A 177 13.61 5.12 6.10
CA ALA A 177 14.18 3.97 6.79
C ALA A 177 14.59 4.25 8.25
N PRO A 178 15.22 5.38 8.61
CA PRO A 178 15.50 5.71 10.02
C PRO A 178 14.23 5.89 10.86
N VAL A 179 13.16 6.43 10.28
CA VAL A 179 11.87 6.62 10.96
C VAL A 179 11.22 5.26 11.25
N LEU A 180 11.26 4.32 10.31
CA LEU A 180 10.73 2.97 10.52
C LEU A 180 11.48 2.20 11.61
N ARG A 181 12.77 2.49 11.85
CA ARG A 181 13.55 1.90 12.96
C ARG A 181 13.00 2.25 14.34
N VAL A 182 12.25 3.35 14.46
CA VAL A 182 11.57 3.71 15.73
C VAL A 182 10.65 2.58 16.17
N ALA A 183 9.90 1.98 15.26
CA ALA A 183 9.01 0.86 15.57
C ALA A 183 9.79 -0.33 16.18
N ALA A 184 10.94 -0.67 15.61
CA ALA A 184 11.78 -1.75 16.13
C ALA A 184 12.33 -1.42 17.52
N ARG A 185 12.92 -0.23 17.71
CA ARG A 185 13.49 0.18 19.00
C ARG A 185 12.47 0.13 20.13
N LEU A 186 11.25 0.62 19.90
CA LEU A 186 10.19 0.62 20.91
C LEU A 186 9.66 -0.79 21.19
N THR A 187 9.67 -1.67 20.20
CA THR A 187 9.25 -3.06 20.40
C THR A 187 10.32 -3.88 21.14
N GLU A 188 11.60 -3.68 20.84
CA GLU A 188 12.72 -4.39 21.44
C GLU A 188 12.97 -3.98 22.90
N SER A 189 12.76 -2.71 23.24
CA SER A 189 12.99 -2.19 24.61
C SER A 189 12.05 -2.79 25.66
N THR A 190 10.93 -3.37 25.26
CA THR A 190 9.89 -3.92 26.15
C THR A 190 9.83 -5.44 26.19
N ARG A 191 10.59 -6.15 25.36
CA ARG A 191 10.58 -7.61 25.26
C ARG A 191 11.99 -8.21 25.38
N ALA A 192 12.08 -9.35 26.09
CA ALA A 192 13.21 -10.27 25.91
C ALA A 192 13.30 -10.69 24.44
N PRO A 193 14.53 -10.88 23.87
CA PRO A 193 14.70 -11.10 22.45
C PRO A 193 13.97 -12.37 22.00
N ARG A 194 12.83 -12.19 21.36
CA ARG A 194 12.13 -13.23 20.60
C ARG A 194 12.32 -12.94 19.12
N SER A 195 12.90 -13.90 18.44
CA SER A 195 13.11 -13.91 16.99
C SER A 195 11.81 -13.53 16.24
N GLY A 196 11.85 -12.52 15.37
CA GLY A 196 10.95 -12.42 14.25
C GLY A 196 10.01 -11.22 14.13
N SER A 197 10.05 -10.21 14.99
CA SER A 197 9.18 -9.03 14.82
C SER A 197 9.95 -7.73 15.04
N GLY A 198 10.62 -7.27 14.01
CA GLY A 198 11.35 -6.00 14.05
C GLY A 198 11.58 -5.46 12.64
N TRP A 199 11.98 -4.19 12.57
CA TRP A 199 12.49 -3.62 11.34
C TRP A 199 13.71 -4.43 10.86
N ARG A 200 13.80 -4.70 9.57
CA ARG A 200 15.00 -5.18 8.91
C ARG A 200 15.35 -4.31 7.71
N PRO A 201 16.63 -4.15 7.36
CA PRO A 201 16.96 -3.51 6.10
C PRO A 201 16.47 -4.38 4.94
N THR A 202 16.03 -3.72 3.87
CA THR A 202 15.73 -4.38 2.60
C THR A 202 16.98 -5.08 2.09
N LEU A 203 16.86 -6.36 1.78
CA LEU A 203 17.89 -7.13 1.12
C LEU A 203 17.73 -7.01 -0.40
N ARG A 204 18.83 -7.20 -1.11
CA ARG A 204 18.87 -7.06 -2.57
C ARG A 204 17.90 -8.00 -3.27
N ASP A 205 17.76 -9.20 -2.76
CA ASP A 205 17.08 -10.32 -3.41
C ASP A 205 15.72 -10.66 -2.77
N ASP A 206 15.19 -9.78 -1.89
CA ASP A 206 13.90 -10.00 -1.20
C ASP A 206 12.76 -10.32 -2.17
N LEU A 207 12.65 -9.59 -3.27
CA LEU A 207 11.60 -9.81 -4.27
C LEU A 207 11.83 -11.08 -5.07
N GLU A 208 13.08 -11.40 -5.41
CA GLU A 208 13.46 -12.61 -6.11
C GLU A 208 13.19 -13.87 -5.27
N GLU A 209 13.42 -13.80 -3.95
CA GLU A 209 13.10 -14.91 -3.03
C GLU A 209 11.59 -15.16 -2.96
N VAL A 210 10.76 -14.09 -2.92
CA VAL A 210 9.31 -14.22 -2.97
C VAL A 210 8.87 -14.81 -4.30
N ALA A 211 9.41 -14.32 -5.42
CA ALA A 211 9.11 -14.82 -6.75
C ALA A 211 9.48 -16.30 -6.88
N ALA A 212 10.67 -16.70 -6.43
CA ALA A 212 11.12 -18.10 -6.48
C ALA A 212 10.21 -19.03 -5.67
N ARG A 213 9.80 -18.61 -4.45
CA ARG A 213 8.86 -19.38 -3.62
C ARG A 213 7.48 -19.54 -4.26
N ALA A 214 7.07 -18.59 -5.08
CA ALA A 214 5.81 -18.64 -5.83
C ALA A 214 5.96 -19.32 -7.21
N GLY A 215 7.14 -19.85 -7.56
CA GLY A 215 7.40 -20.50 -8.85
C GLY A 215 7.45 -19.54 -10.05
N LEU A 216 7.61 -18.24 -9.79
CA LEU A 216 7.64 -17.20 -10.80
C LEU A 216 9.06 -17.02 -11.36
N LYS A 217 9.16 -16.67 -12.64
CA LYS A 217 10.43 -16.40 -13.32
C LYS A 217 10.63 -14.88 -13.46
N PRO A 218 11.70 -14.29 -12.92
CA PRO A 218 12.03 -12.89 -13.15
C PRO A 218 12.22 -12.59 -14.64
N ASP A 219 11.61 -11.50 -15.09
CA ASP A 219 11.68 -11.02 -16.51
C ASP A 219 12.21 -9.58 -16.57
N GLY A 220 12.29 -8.87 -15.46
CA GLY A 220 12.85 -7.55 -15.41
C GLY A 220 12.61 -6.86 -14.07
N SER A 221 13.24 -5.72 -13.89
CA SER A 221 13.05 -4.92 -12.68
C SER A 221 13.19 -3.43 -12.98
N GLY A 222 12.74 -2.60 -12.04
CA GLY A 222 12.94 -1.17 -12.11
C GLY A 222 12.99 -0.53 -10.73
N ARG A 223 13.40 0.74 -10.70
CA ARG A 223 13.40 1.59 -9.50
C ARG A 223 12.68 2.88 -9.80
N VAL A 224 11.88 3.32 -8.85
CA VAL A 224 11.07 4.54 -8.98
C VAL A 224 11.30 5.42 -7.76
N SER A 225 11.49 6.71 -8.00
CA SER A 225 11.51 7.71 -6.93
C SER A 225 10.08 8.00 -6.50
N CYS A 226 9.78 7.72 -5.24
CA CYS A 226 8.48 8.03 -4.62
C CYS A 226 8.75 8.82 -3.34
N PRO A 227 8.98 10.12 -3.44
CA PRO A 227 9.20 10.96 -2.27
C PRO A 227 7.92 11.03 -1.43
N PHE A 228 8.08 10.94 -0.11
CA PHE A 228 6.98 11.17 0.83
C PHE A 228 6.96 12.65 1.21
N GLY A 229 5.92 13.35 0.80
CA GLY A 229 5.70 14.76 1.08
C GLY A 229 4.42 14.97 1.89
N TYR A 230 4.56 15.54 3.07
CA TYR A 230 3.45 15.80 3.99
C TYR A 230 3.33 17.30 4.26
N ALA A 231 2.09 17.75 4.48
CA ALA A 231 1.80 19.16 4.73
C ALA A 231 2.45 19.66 6.04
N ASP A 232 2.56 18.79 7.03
CA ASP A 232 3.11 19.05 8.36
C ASP A 232 3.53 17.75 9.06
N VAL A 233 4.12 17.87 10.25
CA VAL A 233 4.55 16.73 11.07
C VAL A 233 3.37 15.86 11.50
N ASP A 234 2.24 16.45 11.86
CA ASP A 234 1.05 15.71 12.32
C ASP A 234 0.49 14.83 11.19
N SER A 235 0.42 15.37 9.97
CA SER A 235 0.04 14.61 8.77
C SER A 235 1.03 13.49 8.46
N ALA A 236 2.34 13.73 8.65
CA ALA A 236 3.36 12.71 8.45
C ALA A 236 3.22 11.57 9.47
N VAL A 237 3.02 11.89 10.76
CA VAL A 237 2.79 10.90 11.82
C VAL A 237 1.55 10.07 11.51
N ARG A 238 0.40 10.69 11.21
CA ARG A 238 -0.83 9.99 10.86
C ARG A 238 -0.65 9.08 9.64
N GLY A 239 -0.05 9.59 8.57
CA GLY A 239 0.22 8.82 7.36
C GLY A 239 1.10 7.60 7.64
N LEU A 240 2.18 7.77 8.38
CA LEU A 240 3.09 6.68 8.73
C LEU A 240 2.41 5.64 9.64
N LEU A 241 1.67 6.06 10.66
CA LEU A 241 0.95 5.15 11.55
C LEU A 241 -0.17 4.39 10.82
N SER A 242 -0.76 4.98 9.78
CA SER A 242 -1.80 4.32 8.98
C SER A 242 -1.30 3.09 8.22
N THR A 243 0.02 2.96 8.01
CA THR A 243 0.64 1.81 7.35
C THR A 243 0.52 0.49 8.11
N GLY A 244 0.38 0.55 9.45
CA GLY A 244 0.42 -0.60 10.33
C GLY A 244 1.82 -1.01 10.80
N LEU A 245 2.86 -0.44 10.24
CA LEU A 245 4.26 -0.80 10.58
C LEU A 245 4.62 -0.48 12.03
N PHE A 246 3.87 0.42 12.68
CA PHE A 246 4.07 0.82 14.08
C PHE A 246 3.14 0.11 15.06
N ASP A 247 2.23 -0.75 14.63
CA ASP A 247 1.24 -1.40 15.51
C ASP A 247 1.87 -2.23 16.61
N ALA A 248 2.98 -2.90 16.31
CA ALA A 248 3.72 -3.67 17.32
C ALA A 248 4.30 -2.75 18.40
N ALA A 249 4.82 -1.59 18.01
CA ALA A 249 5.35 -0.59 18.94
C ALA A 249 4.23 0.03 19.81
N VAL A 250 3.08 0.37 19.21
CA VAL A 250 1.90 0.86 19.93
C VAL A 250 1.41 -0.15 20.97
N ARG A 251 1.41 -1.46 20.63
CA ARG A 251 1.06 -2.51 21.60
C ARG A 251 2.11 -2.73 22.69
N ALA A 252 3.37 -2.44 22.40
CA ALA A 252 4.48 -2.64 23.33
C ALA A 252 4.63 -1.48 24.31
N THR A 253 4.28 -0.27 23.88
CA THR A 253 4.34 0.97 24.68
C THR A 253 2.93 1.57 24.80
N ASP A 254 2.73 2.71 24.18
CA ASP A 254 1.44 3.34 23.93
C ASP A 254 1.53 4.22 22.68
N ARG A 255 0.37 4.67 22.20
CA ARG A 255 0.28 5.47 20.98
C ARG A 255 0.99 6.81 21.10
N THR A 256 0.82 7.50 22.21
CA THR A 256 1.40 8.83 22.43
C THR A 256 2.92 8.79 22.39
N GLN A 257 3.51 7.76 23.01
CA GLN A 257 4.96 7.55 22.97
C GLN A 257 5.43 7.29 21.54
N VAL A 258 4.73 6.45 20.77
CA VAL A 258 5.09 6.17 19.38
C VAL A 258 4.97 7.44 18.52
N GLU A 259 3.89 8.20 18.65
CA GLU A 259 3.70 9.46 17.91
C GLU A 259 4.83 10.46 18.21
N LYS A 260 5.21 10.61 19.47
CA LYS A 260 6.32 11.47 19.88
C LYS A 260 7.64 11.03 19.25
N GLU A 261 8.01 9.77 19.37
CA GLU A 261 9.26 9.23 18.84
C GLU A 261 9.32 9.34 17.29
N VAL A 262 8.18 9.12 16.61
CA VAL A 262 8.09 9.28 15.16
C VAL A 262 8.24 10.77 14.81
N ALA A 263 7.57 11.68 15.51
CA ALA A 263 7.71 13.11 15.28
C ALA A 263 9.15 13.61 15.48
N GLU A 264 9.85 13.12 16.51
CA GLU A 264 11.26 13.42 16.72
C GLU A 264 12.15 12.88 15.58
N ALA A 265 11.88 11.66 15.09
CA ALA A 265 12.60 11.06 13.98
C ALA A 265 12.35 11.78 12.64
N LEU A 266 11.24 12.51 12.51
CA LEU A 266 10.91 13.30 11.33
C LEU A 266 11.61 14.67 11.31
N HIS A 267 12.14 15.13 12.44
CA HIS A 267 12.75 16.46 12.54
C HIS A 267 13.84 16.77 11.48
N PRO A 268 14.74 15.84 11.12
CA PRO A 268 15.73 16.08 10.07
C PRO A 268 15.13 16.28 8.66
N HIS A 269 13.86 15.95 8.48
CA HIS A 269 13.13 16.05 7.21
C HIS A 269 12.16 17.21 7.15
N LEU A 270 12.08 18.00 8.24
CA LEU A 270 11.27 19.21 8.31
C LEU A 270 11.91 20.32 7.50
N ARG A 271 11.11 20.95 6.65
CA ARG A 271 11.50 22.11 5.85
C ARG A 271 11.14 23.42 6.55
N PRO A 272 11.75 24.56 6.16
CA PRO A 272 11.46 25.86 6.74
C PRO A 272 9.99 26.30 6.61
N ASP A 273 9.26 25.79 5.62
CA ASP A 273 7.85 26.05 5.39
C ASP A 273 6.91 25.19 6.22
N GLY A 274 7.46 24.33 7.10
CA GLY A 274 6.70 23.42 7.95
C GLY A 274 6.35 22.09 7.30
N THR A 275 6.61 21.89 6.01
CA THR A 275 6.37 20.61 5.34
C THR A 275 7.43 19.57 5.69
N VAL A 276 7.07 18.29 5.63
CA VAL A 276 8.00 17.16 5.80
C VAL A 276 8.27 16.53 4.44
N TRP A 277 9.55 16.33 4.11
CA TRP A 277 9.94 15.76 2.84
C TRP A 277 11.01 14.68 2.99
N MET A 278 10.66 13.46 2.59
CA MET A 278 11.55 12.30 2.64
C MET A 278 11.71 11.69 1.24
N PRO A 279 12.86 11.84 0.58
CA PRO A 279 13.13 11.13 -0.66
C PRO A 279 13.20 9.61 -0.38
N ASN A 280 12.47 8.85 -1.19
CA ASN A 280 12.47 7.39 -1.14
C ASN A 280 12.58 6.82 -2.55
N VAL A 281 13.16 5.63 -2.64
CA VAL A 281 13.21 4.84 -3.87
C VAL A 281 12.53 3.51 -3.59
N PHE A 282 11.60 3.15 -4.46
CA PHE A 282 11.00 1.81 -4.46
C PHE A 282 11.54 0.99 -5.61
N ARG A 283 11.58 -0.31 -5.42
CA ARG A 283 11.93 -1.29 -6.43
C ARG A 283 10.67 -2.06 -6.82
N TYR A 284 10.58 -2.42 -8.09
CA TYR A 284 9.63 -3.42 -8.53
C TYR A 284 10.33 -4.51 -9.33
N LEU A 285 9.81 -5.72 -9.24
CA LEU A 285 10.23 -6.89 -9.99
C LEU A 285 9.08 -7.32 -10.90
N VAL A 286 9.37 -7.49 -12.16
CA VAL A 286 8.45 -8.06 -13.14
C VAL A 286 8.82 -9.52 -13.31
N CYS A 287 7.83 -10.39 -13.19
CA CYS A 287 7.96 -11.84 -13.35
C CYS A 287 6.93 -12.35 -14.35
N VAL A 288 7.11 -13.58 -14.79
CA VAL A 288 6.13 -14.35 -15.57
C VAL A 288 5.79 -15.65 -14.86
N THR A 289 4.51 -16.09 -15.02
CA THR A 289 4.00 -17.35 -14.47
C THR A 289 4.48 -18.56 -15.25
#